data_81e85f9e2bb33c1cbd98d1b29da75cae
#
_entry.id   81e85f9e2bb33c1cbd98d1b29da75cae
#
_cell.length_a   1.000
_cell.length_b   1.000
_cell.length_c   1.000
_cell.angle_alpha   90.00
_cell.angle_beta   90.00
_cell.angle_gamma   90.00
#
_symmetry.space_group_name_H-M   'P 1'
#
loop_
_entity.id
_entity.type
_entity.pdbx_description
1 polymer ?
#
loop_
_entity_poly.entity_id
_entity_poly.type
_entity_poly.pdbx_seq_one_letter_code
_entity_poly.pdbx_strand_id
1 'polypeptide(L)'
;MNSIISWIGGKKALRELIYQRFPLSYGRYIEVFGGGGWVLFGKPPSGMEVYNDYNSDLTNLFRCVRDRPLALIQELGFFPLNGREEFDHLKRFLNREEFMTPGPWYQEEGHLAEQCLTPEACGEIRPLLEERARMYDVKRAACFYQLIRYSYGSGCTSYGCQPFDIRRTFGLLWEGSRRLAGTVVENKDFEALIRQYDREDAFFYCDPPYYKTEGHYEVVFRRDDHVRLRDVLGGIQGKWLLSYNDCAYIRELYEGYQIETVKRLNNLAQRYNHGEEYAEVFISNYDTACRRRELPEQIELSDVYGFYP
;
A
#
# COMPACT_ATOMS: atom_id res chain seq x y z
N MET A 1 6.39 -10.01 -5.85
CA MET A 1 5.68 -10.76 -4.78
C MET A 1 4.25 -10.24 -4.60
N ASN A 2 3.42 -10.89 -3.80
CA ASN A 2 2.12 -10.35 -3.43
C ASN A 2 2.24 -9.35 -2.27
N SER A 3 1.22 -8.49 -2.11
CA SER A 3 1.11 -7.63 -0.92
C SER A 3 1.04 -8.46 0.36
N ILE A 4 1.55 -7.89 1.45
CA ILE A 4 1.50 -8.48 2.80
C ILE A 4 0.08 -8.49 3.38
N ILE A 5 -0.81 -7.62 2.87
CA ILE A 5 -2.21 -7.52 3.28
C ILE A 5 -3.15 -7.49 2.07
N SER A 6 -4.37 -7.90 2.28
CA SER A 6 -5.49 -7.53 1.42
C SER A 6 -6.04 -6.20 1.91
N TRP A 7 -6.41 -5.32 1.01
CA TRP A 7 -6.93 -3.99 1.33
C TRP A 7 -8.07 -3.63 0.40
N ILE A 8 -9.05 -2.87 0.89
CA ILE A 8 -10.18 -2.40 0.07
C ILE A 8 -9.63 -1.58 -1.10
N GLY A 9 -10.17 -1.77 -2.30
CA GLY A 9 -9.68 -1.10 -3.50
C GLY A 9 -8.36 -1.63 -4.08
N GLY A 10 -7.76 -2.66 -3.45
CA GLY A 10 -6.45 -3.18 -3.86
C GLY A 10 -6.37 -3.60 -5.33
N LYS A 11 -5.32 -3.18 -6.01
CA LYS A 11 -5.11 -3.30 -7.47
C LYS A 11 -4.52 -4.64 -7.93
N LYS A 12 -4.68 -5.72 -7.14
CA LYS A 12 -4.14 -7.04 -7.50
C LYS A 12 -4.51 -7.48 -8.92
N ALA A 13 -5.78 -7.33 -9.29
CA ALA A 13 -6.29 -7.77 -10.59
C ALA A 13 -5.86 -6.86 -11.76
N LEU A 14 -5.56 -5.59 -11.48
CA LEU A 14 -5.22 -4.60 -12.50
C LEU A 14 -3.71 -4.34 -12.60
N ARG A 15 -2.89 -4.87 -11.70
CA ARG A 15 -1.49 -4.49 -11.60
C ARG A 15 -0.69 -4.70 -12.89
N GLU A 16 -0.97 -5.77 -13.64
CA GLU A 16 -0.29 -6.03 -14.93
C GLU A 16 -0.66 -4.95 -15.96
N LEU A 17 -1.93 -4.57 -16.02
CA LEU A 17 -2.40 -3.48 -16.87
C LEU A 17 -1.80 -2.14 -16.45
N ILE A 18 -1.60 -1.92 -15.15
CA ILE A 18 -0.93 -0.73 -14.60
C ILE A 18 0.54 -0.72 -15.04
N TYR A 19 1.27 -1.84 -14.92
CA TYR A 19 2.69 -1.93 -15.32
C TYR A 19 2.91 -1.67 -16.81
N GLN A 20 2.01 -2.14 -17.66
CA GLN A 20 2.06 -1.87 -19.11
C GLN A 20 1.93 -0.38 -19.44
N ARG A 21 1.46 0.43 -18.50
CA ARG A 21 1.27 1.88 -18.64
C ARG A 21 2.34 2.72 -17.93
N PHE A 22 3.26 2.08 -17.26
CA PHE A 22 4.36 2.80 -16.62
C PHE A 22 5.20 3.54 -17.68
N PRO A 23 5.82 4.69 -17.33
CA PRO A 23 6.76 5.33 -18.24
C PRO A 23 7.94 4.41 -18.52
N LEU A 24 8.57 4.58 -19.69
CA LEU A 24 9.72 3.76 -20.12
C LEU A 24 10.87 3.80 -19.11
N SER A 25 11.13 4.99 -18.59
CA SER A 25 12.17 5.23 -17.59
C SER A 25 11.70 6.19 -16.50
N TYR A 26 12.16 5.95 -15.30
CA TYR A 26 12.03 6.82 -14.12
C TYR A 26 13.12 6.45 -13.11
N GLY A 27 13.62 7.45 -12.38
CA GLY A 27 14.59 7.25 -11.30
C GLY A 27 13.93 7.00 -9.94
N ARG A 28 12.72 7.54 -9.75
CA ARG A 28 11.96 7.49 -8.49
C ARG A 28 10.55 6.98 -8.73
N TYR A 29 10.11 6.05 -7.90
CA TYR A 29 8.75 5.56 -7.87
C TYR A 29 8.05 5.99 -6.58
N ILE A 30 6.95 6.69 -6.68
CA ILE A 30 6.18 7.18 -5.55
C ILE A 30 4.75 6.63 -5.61
N GLU A 31 4.38 5.76 -4.69
CA GLU A 31 3.00 5.29 -4.50
C GLU A 31 2.32 6.20 -3.49
N VAL A 32 1.45 7.11 -3.99
CA VAL A 32 0.92 8.25 -3.21
C VAL A 32 -0.19 7.81 -2.25
N PHE A 33 -1.04 6.90 -2.67
CA PHE A 33 -2.12 6.28 -1.91
C PHE A 33 -1.84 4.78 -1.87
N GLY A 34 -0.97 4.37 -0.96
CA GLY A 34 -0.37 3.04 -0.99
C GLY A 34 -1.33 1.91 -0.68
N GLY A 35 -2.23 2.11 0.28
CA GLY A 35 -3.16 1.06 0.69
C GLY A 35 -2.44 -0.26 0.96
N GLY A 36 -2.87 -1.33 0.30
CA GLY A 36 -2.19 -2.62 0.40
C GLY A 36 -0.82 -2.71 -0.30
N GLY A 37 -0.37 -1.69 -1.04
CA GLY A 37 0.92 -1.70 -1.74
C GLY A 37 0.99 -2.71 -2.89
N TRP A 38 -0.13 -3.09 -3.49
CA TRP A 38 -0.16 -4.16 -4.51
C TRP A 38 0.71 -3.85 -5.72
N VAL A 39 0.80 -2.58 -6.11
CA VAL A 39 1.61 -2.16 -7.25
C VAL A 39 3.08 -2.12 -6.85
N LEU A 40 3.42 -1.55 -5.70
CA LEU A 40 4.78 -1.53 -5.16
C LEU A 40 5.36 -2.95 -5.00
N PHE A 41 4.63 -3.86 -4.36
CA PHE A 41 5.12 -5.21 -4.09
C PHE A 41 5.29 -6.06 -5.35
N GLY A 42 4.47 -5.84 -6.35
CA GLY A 42 4.48 -6.67 -7.56
C GLY A 42 5.52 -6.26 -8.60
N LYS A 43 5.99 -5.01 -8.60
CA LYS A 43 7.02 -4.53 -9.51
C LYS A 43 8.44 -4.88 -9.04
N PRO A 44 9.42 -4.96 -9.95
CA PRO A 44 10.83 -4.97 -9.54
C PRO A 44 11.18 -3.71 -8.76
N PRO A 45 12.12 -3.77 -7.79
CA PRO A 45 12.64 -2.59 -7.12
C PRO A 45 13.20 -1.57 -8.11
N SER A 46 12.98 -0.29 -7.84
CA SER A 46 13.59 0.85 -8.56
C SER A 46 14.64 1.54 -7.68
N GLY A 47 15.38 2.48 -8.25
CA GLY A 47 16.47 3.16 -7.52
C GLY A 47 16.00 3.82 -6.22
N MET A 48 14.94 4.63 -6.26
CA MET A 48 14.28 5.18 -5.08
C MET A 48 12.80 4.82 -5.11
N GLU A 49 12.29 4.30 -4.01
CA GLU A 49 10.88 3.97 -3.84
C GLU A 49 10.30 4.63 -2.59
N VAL A 50 9.12 5.20 -2.74
CA VAL A 50 8.37 5.80 -1.65
C VAL A 50 6.98 5.17 -1.62
N TYR A 51 6.62 4.64 -0.46
CA TYR A 51 5.26 4.23 -0.12
C TYR A 51 4.67 5.28 0.82
N ASN A 52 3.50 5.79 0.51
CA ASN A 52 2.78 6.70 1.37
C ASN A 52 1.34 6.27 1.54
N ASP A 53 0.83 6.45 2.73
CA ASP A 53 -0.60 6.42 2.99
C ASP A 53 -0.94 7.43 4.11
N TYR A 54 -2.15 7.97 4.07
CA TYR A 54 -2.60 8.89 5.11
C TYR A 54 -3.06 8.14 6.37
N ASN A 55 -3.42 6.86 6.26
CA ASN A 55 -3.77 6.01 7.38
C ASN A 55 -2.50 5.65 8.19
N SER A 56 -2.43 6.18 9.42
CA SER A 56 -1.27 6.00 10.30
C SER A 56 -1.08 4.56 10.78
N ASP A 57 -2.14 3.78 10.94
CA ASP A 57 -2.05 2.37 11.31
C ASP A 57 -1.44 1.54 10.19
N LEU A 58 -1.81 1.88 8.95
CA LEU A 58 -1.27 1.23 7.77
C LEU A 58 0.22 1.52 7.60
N THR A 59 0.61 2.79 7.72
CA THR A 59 2.03 3.17 7.63
C THR A 59 2.86 2.66 8.78
N ASN A 60 2.30 2.62 10.01
CA ASN A 60 2.95 1.98 11.15
C ASN A 60 3.18 0.48 10.89
N LEU A 61 2.19 -0.24 10.35
CA LEU A 61 2.32 -1.65 9.98
C LEU A 61 3.46 -1.83 8.97
N PHE A 62 3.50 -1.04 7.90
CA PHE A 62 4.54 -1.14 6.86
C PHE A 62 5.94 -0.84 7.42
N ARG A 63 6.07 0.17 8.31
CA ARG A 63 7.32 0.46 9.03
C ARG A 63 7.75 -0.71 9.92
N CYS A 64 6.81 -1.29 10.69
CA CYS A 64 7.10 -2.44 11.54
C CYS A 64 7.52 -3.67 10.71
N VAL A 65 6.86 -3.92 9.58
CA VAL A 65 7.27 -5.00 8.65
C VAL A 65 8.66 -4.75 8.11
N ARG A 66 8.99 -3.53 7.72
CA ARG A 66 10.30 -3.18 7.18
C ARG A 66 11.41 -3.32 8.22
N ASP A 67 11.23 -2.73 9.39
CA ASP A 67 12.30 -2.48 10.34
C ASP A 67 12.28 -3.39 11.57
N ARG A 68 11.12 -3.99 11.88
CA ARG A 68 10.89 -4.82 13.09
C ARG A 68 10.16 -6.15 12.78
N PRO A 69 10.51 -6.87 11.70
CA PRO A 69 9.75 -8.06 11.29
C PRO A 69 9.73 -9.15 12.35
N LEU A 70 10.85 -9.38 13.07
CA LEU A 70 10.91 -10.39 14.11
C LEU A 70 10.01 -10.04 15.30
N ALA A 71 10.06 -8.79 15.77
CA ALA A 71 9.20 -8.34 16.87
C ALA A 71 7.72 -8.43 16.49
N LEU A 72 7.37 -8.06 15.26
CA LEU A 72 6.01 -8.18 14.75
C LEU A 72 5.54 -9.66 14.68
N ILE A 73 6.38 -10.56 14.17
CA ILE A 73 6.09 -11.99 14.10
C ILE A 73 5.93 -12.58 15.51
N GLN A 74 6.78 -12.18 16.45
CA GLN A 74 6.68 -12.60 17.84
C GLN A 74 5.37 -12.16 18.48
N GLU A 75 5.00 -10.90 18.32
CA GLU A 75 3.73 -10.36 18.85
C GLU A 75 2.51 -11.06 18.22
N LEU A 76 2.53 -11.32 16.92
CA LEU A 76 1.47 -12.06 16.22
C LEU A 76 1.36 -13.51 16.68
N GLY A 77 2.49 -14.15 17.02
CA GLY A 77 2.52 -15.54 17.50
C GLY A 77 1.98 -15.69 18.91
N PHE A 78 2.04 -14.63 19.72
CA PHE A 78 1.64 -14.64 21.12
C PHE A 78 0.11 -14.62 21.32
N PHE A 79 -0.64 -14.00 20.38
CA PHE A 79 -2.11 -13.91 20.43
C PHE A 79 -2.77 -14.47 19.18
N PRO A 80 -2.83 -15.80 19.00
CA PRO A 80 -3.61 -16.36 17.90
C PRO A 80 -5.11 -16.23 18.25
N LEU A 81 -5.70 -15.09 17.92
CA LEU A 81 -7.10 -14.79 18.17
C LEU A 81 -7.94 -15.24 16.98
N ASN A 82 -9.04 -15.91 17.22
CA ASN A 82 -9.88 -16.42 16.13
C ASN A 82 -11.38 -16.42 16.50
N GLY A 83 -11.78 -15.48 17.33
CA GLY A 83 -13.15 -15.30 17.80
C GLY A 83 -13.70 -13.92 17.55
N ARG A 84 -15.02 -13.79 17.57
CA ARG A 84 -15.71 -12.49 17.40
C ARG A 84 -15.40 -11.55 18.56
N GLU A 85 -15.36 -12.05 19.78
CA GLU A 85 -15.10 -11.26 20.97
C GLU A 85 -13.69 -10.63 20.92
N GLU A 86 -12.69 -11.42 20.53
CA GLU A 86 -11.33 -10.95 20.35
C GLU A 86 -11.24 -9.90 19.21
N PHE A 87 -11.96 -10.13 18.11
CA PHE A 87 -12.02 -9.16 17.02
C PHE A 87 -12.57 -7.81 17.50
N ASP A 88 -13.64 -7.82 18.31
CA ASP A 88 -14.21 -6.61 18.87
C ASP A 88 -13.28 -5.95 19.90
N HIS A 89 -12.44 -6.72 20.61
CA HIS A 89 -11.39 -6.21 21.47
C HIS A 89 -10.29 -5.52 20.67
N LEU A 90 -9.80 -6.13 19.58
CA LEU A 90 -8.80 -5.53 18.70
C LEU A 90 -9.29 -4.20 18.11
N LYS A 91 -10.55 -4.19 17.66
CA LYS A 91 -11.18 -2.98 17.11
C LYS A 91 -11.25 -1.86 18.14
N ARG A 92 -11.66 -2.16 19.38
CA ARG A 92 -11.68 -1.17 20.48
C ARG A 92 -10.30 -0.67 20.84
N PHE A 93 -9.27 -1.54 20.79
CA PHE A 93 -7.89 -1.15 21.04
C PHE A 93 -7.38 -0.17 19.98
N LEU A 94 -7.63 -0.43 18.71
CA LEU A 94 -7.17 0.41 17.60
C LEU A 94 -7.88 1.77 17.53
N ASN A 95 -9.12 1.85 18.03
CA ASN A 95 -9.86 3.11 18.09
C ASN A 95 -9.33 4.09 19.17
N ARG A 96 -8.31 3.72 19.93
CA ARG A 96 -7.62 4.65 20.84
C ARG A 96 -6.65 5.50 20.03
N GLU A 97 -6.72 6.82 20.20
CA GLU A 97 -5.87 7.78 19.48
C GLU A 97 -4.40 7.76 19.94
N GLU A 98 -4.12 7.24 21.15
CA GLU A 98 -2.78 7.23 21.71
C GLU A 98 -1.99 5.99 21.26
N PHE A 99 -0.83 6.21 20.64
CA PHE A 99 0.17 5.17 20.44
C PHE A 99 0.74 4.75 21.80
N MET A 100 0.85 3.44 22.02
CA MET A 100 1.33 2.92 23.29
C MET A 100 2.83 3.18 23.48
N THR A 101 3.23 3.17 24.75
CA THR A 101 4.64 3.23 25.17
C THR A 101 5.46 2.13 24.48
N PRO A 102 6.75 2.38 24.20
CA PRO A 102 7.66 1.40 23.59
C PRO A 102 7.55 0.02 24.22
N GLY A 103 7.39 -1.00 23.39
CA GLY A 103 7.23 -2.38 23.83
C GLY A 103 8.50 -3.03 24.36
N PRO A 104 8.45 -4.33 24.77
CA PRO A 104 9.58 -5.06 25.35
C PRO A 104 10.84 -5.09 24.48
N TRP A 105 10.69 -5.09 23.15
CA TRP A 105 11.79 -5.07 22.19
C TRP A 105 12.73 -3.86 22.33
N TYR A 106 12.21 -2.72 22.81
CA TYR A 106 13.04 -1.56 23.12
C TYR A 106 13.98 -1.85 24.31
N GLN A 107 13.50 -2.59 25.30
CA GLN A 107 14.32 -3.01 26.44
C GLN A 107 15.42 -3.97 25.99
N GLU A 108 15.12 -4.87 25.05
CA GLU A 108 16.12 -5.79 24.46
C GLU A 108 17.20 -5.02 23.70
N GLU A 109 16.83 -4.01 22.90
CA GLU A 109 17.81 -3.12 22.22
C GLU A 109 18.68 -2.36 23.22
N GLY A 110 18.09 -1.88 24.32
CA GLY A 110 18.82 -1.23 25.41
C GLY A 110 19.83 -2.16 26.08
N HIS A 111 19.42 -3.38 26.43
CA HIS A 111 20.30 -4.39 27.02
C HIS A 111 21.43 -4.80 26.07
N LEU A 112 21.13 -4.95 24.76
CA LEU A 112 22.14 -5.26 23.76
C LEU A 112 23.16 -4.12 23.62
N ALA A 113 22.72 -2.88 23.64
CA ALA A 113 23.60 -1.71 23.64
C ALA A 113 24.53 -1.71 24.88
N GLU A 114 24.00 -2.00 26.08
CA GLU A 114 24.78 -2.10 27.31
C GLU A 114 25.83 -3.21 27.27
N GLN A 115 25.57 -4.29 26.54
CA GLN A 115 26.53 -5.40 26.38
C GLN A 115 27.62 -5.11 25.34
N CYS A 116 27.32 -4.30 24.34
CA CYS A 116 28.20 -4.08 23.17
C CYS A 116 28.95 -2.75 23.20
N LEU A 117 28.52 -1.78 24.00
CA LEU A 117 29.04 -0.41 23.99
C LEU A 117 29.61 -0.01 25.37
N THR A 118 30.48 1.01 25.37
CA THR A 118 30.91 1.63 26.61
C THR A 118 29.78 2.38 27.30
N PRO A 119 29.82 2.63 28.63
CA PRO A 119 28.77 3.36 29.33
C PRO A 119 28.50 4.77 28.75
N GLU A 120 29.54 5.44 28.26
CA GLU A 120 29.44 6.76 27.62
C GLU A 120 28.66 6.65 26.30
N ALA A 121 29.06 5.70 25.44
CA ALA A 121 28.38 5.45 24.14
C ALA A 121 26.93 4.98 24.35
N CYS A 122 26.63 4.21 25.41
CA CYS A 122 25.27 3.86 25.79
C CYS A 122 24.43 5.08 26.17
N GLY A 123 25.02 6.04 26.89
CA GLY A 123 24.37 7.29 27.26
C GLY A 123 24.00 8.14 26.04
N GLU A 124 24.85 8.15 25.03
CA GLU A 124 24.59 8.88 23.76
C GLU A 124 23.52 8.21 22.90
N ILE A 125 23.54 6.87 22.80
CA ILE A 125 22.62 6.14 21.92
C ILE A 125 21.23 5.96 22.53
N ARG A 126 21.10 5.94 23.85
CA ARG A 126 19.81 5.70 24.54
C ARG A 126 18.70 6.67 24.13
N PRO A 127 18.90 8.01 24.06
CA PRO A 127 17.86 8.94 23.59
C PRO A 127 17.44 8.66 22.13
N LEU A 128 18.39 8.26 21.28
CA LEU A 128 18.10 7.90 19.88
C LEU A 128 17.26 6.61 19.79
N LEU A 129 17.56 5.61 20.63
CA LEU A 129 16.77 4.38 20.70
C LEU A 129 15.36 4.66 21.24
N GLU A 130 15.21 5.57 22.22
CA GLU A 130 13.92 5.97 22.76
C GLU A 130 13.07 6.72 21.73
N GLU A 131 13.66 7.67 21.01
CA GLU A 131 12.98 8.39 19.93
C GLU A 131 12.56 7.42 18.81
N ARG A 132 13.47 6.55 18.39
CA ARG A 132 13.20 5.52 17.38
C ARG A 132 12.10 4.56 17.82
N ALA A 133 12.07 4.17 19.11
CA ALA A 133 11.05 3.29 19.65
C ALA A 133 9.64 3.91 19.57
N ARG A 134 9.54 5.23 19.68
CA ARG A 134 8.27 5.96 19.53
C ARG A 134 7.75 6.00 18.10
N MET A 135 8.62 5.75 17.12
CA MET A 135 8.25 5.70 15.70
C MET A 135 7.54 4.39 15.29
N TYR A 136 7.62 3.35 16.14
CA TYR A 136 7.12 2.01 15.85
C TYR A 136 6.26 1.49 16.99
N ASP A 137 4.98 1.33 16.74
CA ASP A 137 4.11 0.59 17.65
C ASP A 137 3.86 -0.82 17.12
N VAL A 138 4.73 -1.75 17.50
CA VAL A 138 4.68 -3.15 17.06
C VAL A 138 3.40 -3.84 17.51
N LYS A 139 2.92 -3.55 18.72
CA LYS A 139 1.68 -4.13 19.25
C LYS A 139 0.47 -3.64 18.47
N ARG A 140 0.41 -2.34 18.19
CA ARG A 140 -0.63 -1.74 17.36
C ARG A 140 -0.60 -2.31 15.94
N ALA A 141 0.60 -2.47 15.35
CA ALA A 141 0.78 -3.08 14.05
C ALA A 141 0.30 -4.54 14.01
N ALA A 142 0.60 -5.33 15.04
CA ALA A 142 0.13 -6.71 15.16
C ALA A 142 -1.38 -6.79 15.27
N CYS A 143 -2.00 -5.97 16.13
CA CYS A 143 -3.44 -5.87 16.26
C CYS A 143 -4.13 -5.46 14.96
N PHE A 144 -3.59 -4.46 14.27
CA PHE A 144 -4.11 -4.00 12.98
C PHE A 144 -3.99 -5.08 11.90
N TYR A 145 -2.85 -5.76 11.82
CA TYR A 145 -2.66 -6.87 10.90
C TYR A 145 -3.66 -8.00 11.14
N GLN A 146 -3.89 -8.38 12.42
CA GLN A 146 -4.90 -9.36 12.79
C GLN A 146 -6.30 -8.89 12.40
N LEU A 147 -6.65 -7.63 12.69
CA LEU A 147 -7.94 -7.07 12.33
C LEU A 147 -8.22 -7.18 10.82
N ILE A 148 -7.26 -6.81 9.98
CA ILE A 148 -7.36 -6.97 8.53
C ILE A 148 -7.58 -8.43 8.15
N ARG A 149 -6.80 -9.36 8.70
CA ARG A 149 -6.84 -10.78 8.32
C ARG A 149 -8.09 -11.50 8.75
N TYR A 150 -8.67 -11.11 9.88
CA TYR A 150 -9.88 -11.73 10.42
C TYR A 150 -11.17 -11.03 9.99
N SER A 151 -11.08 -9.86 9.35
CA SER A 151 -12.27 -9.13 8.90
C SER A 151 -12.86 -9.69 7.60
N TYR A 152 -14.17 -9.52 7.44
CA TYR A 152 -14.83 -9.79 6.17
C TYR A 152 -14.35 -8.80 5.10
N GLY A 153 -13.90 -9.34 3.98
CA GLY A 153 -13.41 -8.50 2.86
C GLY A 153 -12.20 -7.61 3.19
N SER A 154 -11.48 -7.88 4.29
CA SER A 154 -10.37 -7.06 4.79
C SER A 154 -10.75 -5.61 5.11
N GLY A 155 -12.02 -5.34 5.39
CA GLY A 155 -12.56 -4.00 5.62
C GLY A 155 -12.47 -3.52 7.08
N CYS A 156 -11.86 -4.27 7.98
CA CYS A 156 -11.71 -3.96 9.41
C CYS A 156 -13.03 -3.66 10.17
N THR A 157 -14.18 -3.83 9.54
CA THR A 157 -15.50 -3.44 10.08
C THR A 157 -16.22 -4.57 10.78
N SER A 158 -16.15 -5.78 10.24
CA SER A 158 -16.86 -6.96 10.72
C SER A 158 -16.02 -8.22 10.66
N TYR A 159 -16.21 -9.11 11.63
CA TYR A 159 -15.54 -10.40 11.71
C TYR A 159 -15.92 -11.31 10.54
N GLY A 160 -14.93 -11.88 9.86
CA GLY A 160 -15.12 -12.73 8.67
C GLY A 160 -15.61 -14.15 8.96
N CYS A 161 -15.68 -14.56 10.23
CA CYS A 161 -16.17 -15.89 10.67
C CYS A 161 -15.47 -17.08 10.00
N GLN A 162 -14.23 -16.91 9.51
CA GLN A 162 -13.46 -17.99 8.90
C GLN A 162 -12.21 -18.29 9.73
N PRO A 163 -11.91 -19.57 10.02
CA PRO A 163 -10.69 -19.96 10.69
C PRO A 163 -9.46 -19.52 9.86
N PHE A 164 -8.54 -18.85 10.49
CA PHE A 164 -7.31 -18.41 9.86
C PHE A 164 -6.12 -18.55 10.81
N ASP A 165 -5.11 -19.31 10.42
CA ASP A 165 -3.87 -19.41 11.17
C ASP A 165 -2.91 -18.29 10.74
N ILE A 166 -2.79 -17.28 11.58
CA ILE A 166 -1.94 -16.11 11.33
C ILE A 166 -0.47 -16.50 11.07
N ARG A 167 0.01 -17.60 11.64
CA ARG A 167 1.40 -18.07 11.48
C ARG A 167 1.76 -18.42 10.04
N ARG A 168 0.77 -18.75 9.20
CA ARG A 168 0.96 -18.97 7.76
C ARG A 168 1.44 -17.72 7.01
N THR A 169 1.31 -16.55 7.63
CA THR A 169 1.73 -15.27 7.04
C THR A 169 3.14 -14.86 7.41
N PHE A 170 3.81 -15.56 8.32
CA PHE A 170 5.13 -15.15 8.82
C PHE A 170 6.19 -15.10 7.70
N GLY A 171 6.19 -16.09 6.81
CA GLY A 171 7.05 -16.06 5.62
C GLY A 171 6.80 -14.86 4.73
N LEU A 172 5.53 -14.51 4.51
CA LEU A 172 5.14 -13.35 3.71
C LEU A 172 5.58 -12.02 4.36
N LEU A 173 5.48 -11.90 5.68
CA LEU A 173 5.97 -10.73 6.42
C LEU A 173 7.49 -10.59 6.30
N TRP A 174 8.21 -11.71 6.38
CA TRP A 174 9.66 -11.73 6.20
C TRP A 174 10.08 -11.34 4.78
N GLU A 175 9.42 -11.86 3.76
CA GLU A 175 9.62 -11.44 2.37
C GLU A 175 9.29 -9.97 2.18
N GLY A 176 8.19 -9.49 2.79
CA GLY A 176 7.79 -8.09 2.80
C GLY A 176 8.85 -7.17 3.39
N SER A 177 9.48 -7.57 4.51
CA SER A 177 10.59 -6.84 5.11
C SER A 177 11.76 -6.67 4.13
N ARG A 178 12.17 -7.75 3.48
CA ARG A 178 13.25 -7.70 2.48
C ARG A 178 12.88 -6.80 1.29
N ARG A 179 11.63 -6.88 0.83
CA ARG A 179 11.14 -6.06 -0.31
C ARG A 179 11.09 -4.57 0.04
N LEU A 180 10.74 -4.23 1.27
CA LEU A 180 10.62 -2.86 1.76
C LEU A 180 11.94 -2.25 2.24
N ALA A 181 13.02 -3.02 2.36
CA ALA A 181 14.28 -2.57 2.97
C ALA A 181 14.84 -1.26 2.37
N GLY A 182 14.66 -1.05 1.06
CA GLY A 182 15.06 0.19 0.37
C GLY A 182 13.92 1.18 0.14
N THR A 183 12.72 0.93 0.70
CA THR A 183 11.53 1.77 0.48
C THR A 183 11.37 2.78 1.61
N VAL A 184 11.23 4.05 1.27
CA VAL A 184 10.84 5.10 2.23
C VAL A 184 9.34 4.95 2.52
N VAL A 185 8.97 4.90 3.79
CA VAL A 185 7.56 4.84 4.23
C VAL A 185 7.18 6.17 4.86
N GLU A 186 6.31 6.89 4.17
CA GLU A 186 5.78 8.20 4.59
C GLU A 186 4.34 8.07 5.11
N ASN A 187 3.94 9.03 5.95
CA ASN A 187 2.57 9.19 6.41
C ASN A 187 2.19 10.65 6.26
N LYS A 188 1.94 11.06 5.02
CA LYS A 188 1.73 12.45 4.66
C LYS A 188 0.46 12.66 3.86
N ASP A 189 -0.09 13.87 3.94
CA ASP A 189 -1.04 14.34 2.96
C ASP A 189 -0.46 14.24 1.55
N PHE A 190 -1.27 13.83 0.58
CA PHE A 190 -0.84 13.56 -0.79
C PHE A 190 -0.20 14.78 -1.46
N GLU A 191 -0.71 15.99 -1.21
CA GLU A 191 -0.16 17.21 -1.80
C GLU A 191 1.24 17.51 -1.24
N ALA A 192 1.40 17.42 0.07
CA ALA A 192 2.70 17.61 0.72
C ALA A 192 3.72 16.58 0.23
N LEU A 193 3.29 15.33 0.07
CA LEU A 193 4.13 14.26 -0.47
C LEU A 193 4.54 14.54 -1.92
N ILE A 194 3.58 14.80 -2.80
CA ILE A 194 3.82 15.04 -4.23
C ILE A 194 4.80 16.20 -4.41
N ARG A 195 4.58 17.34 -3.74
CA ARG A 195 5.48 18.49 -3.80
C ARG A 195 6.88 18.19 -3.28
N GLN A 196 7.02 17.37 -2.24
CA GLN A 196 8.31 17.00 -1.67
C GLN A 196 9.14 16.15 -2.63
N TYR A 197 8.51 15.21 -3.32
CA TYR A 197 9.19 14.23 -4.17
C TYR A 197 9.20 14.58 -5.66
N ASP A 198 8.59 15.72 -6.05
CA ASP A 198 8.54 16.15 -7.44
C ASP A 198 9.94 16.44 -8.00
N ARG A 199 10.29 15.72 -9.07
CA ARG A 199 11.51 15.88 -9.87
C ARG A 199 11.21 15.38 -11.29
N GLU A 200 11.99 15.76 -12.28
CA GLU A 200 11.85 15.33 -13.67
C GLU A 200 11.87 13.79 -13.84
N ASP A 201 12.66 13.10 -13.00
CA ASP A 201 12.81 11.65 -13.01
C ASP A 201 11.80 10.93 -12.09
N ALA A 202 10.86 11.64 -11.46
CA ALA A 202 9.86 11.07 -10.59
C ALA A 202 8.69 10.48 -11.38
N PHE A 203 8.19 9.34 -10.90
CA PHE A 203 6.96 8.73 -11.35
C PHE A 203 6.02 8.50 -10.17
N PHE A 204 4.89 9.18 -10.20
CA PHE A 204 3.84 9.08 -9.19
C PHE A 204 2.75 8.12 -9.66
N TYR A 205 2.48 7.07 -8.88
CA TYR A 205 1.29 6.26 -9.04
C TYR A 205 0.26 6.69 -7.98
N CYS A 206 -0.93 7.07 -8.43
CA CYS A 206 -2.00 7.57 -7.59
C CYS A 206 -3.25 6.68 -7.74
N ASP A 207 -3.74 6.18 -6.61
CA ASP A 207 -4.97 5.39 -6.50
C ASP A 207 -5.81 5.92 -5.33
N PRO A 208 -6.35 7.15 -5.46
CA PRO A 208 -7.11 7.80 -4.38
C PRO A 208 -8.45 7.10 -4.13
N PRO A 209 -9.13 7.39 -3.01
CA PRO A 209 -10.51 7.00 -2.82
C PRO A 209 -11.37 7.46 -4.01
N TYR A 210 -12.19 6.55 -4.56
CA TYR A 210 -12.95 6.81 -5.77
C TYR A 210 -14.14 7.71 -5.51
N TYR A 211 -14.45 8.57 -6.47
CA TYR A 211 -15.58 9.49 -6.40
C TYR A 211 -16.91 8.74 -6.18
N LYS A 212 -17.67 9.16 -5.17
CA LYS A 212 -18.90 8.53 -4.65
C LYS A 212 -18.72 7.19 -3.92
N THR A 213 -17.47 6.74 -3.67
CA THR A 213 -17.19 5.55 -2.86
C THR A 213 -16.28 5.87 -1.67
N GLU A 214 -16.07 7.15 -1.40
CA GLU A 214 -15.17 7.65 -0.36
C GLU A 214 -15.55 7.14 1.04
N GLY A 215 -16.83 6.93 1.29
CA GLY A 215 -17.35 6.41 2.57
C GLY A 215 -16.92 4.98 2.92
N HIS A 216 -16.28 4.26 2.01
CA HIS A 216 -15.70 2.94 2.29
C HIS A 216 -14.31 3.00 2.95
N TYR A 217 -13.73 4.20 3.05
CA TYR A 217 -12.41 4.41 3.64
C TYR A 217 -12.54 5.14 4.97
N GLU A 218 -11.69 4.80 5.94
CA GLU A 218 -11.63 5.49 7.25
C GLU A 218 -11.12 6.93 7.11
N VAL A 219 -10.31 7.17 6.08
CA VAL A 219 -9.77 8.49 5.76
C VAL A 219 -10.78 9.27 4.93
N VAL A 220 -11.15 10.44 5.42
CA VAL A 220 -12.07 11.33 4.71
C VAL A 220 -11.38 11.92 3.48
N PHE A 221 -11.92 11.64 2.30
CA PHE A 221 -11.52 12.24 1.02
C PHE A 221 -12.73 12.95 0.43
N ARG A 222 -12.68 14.26 0.33
CA ARG A 222 -13.81 15.11 -0.04
C ARG A 222 -13.76 15.51 -1.50
N ARG A 223 -14.84 16.05 -2.01
CA ARG A 223 -14.89 16.56 -3.39
C ARG A 223 -13.77 17.56 -3.70
N ASP A 224 -13.43 18.42 -2.76
CA ASP A 224 -12.36 19.41 -2.92
C ASP A 224 -10.96 18.72 -2.98
N ASP A 225 -10.80 17.57 -2.38
CA ASP A 225 -9.55 16.81 -2.43
C ASP A 225 -9.31 16.24 -3.84
N HIS A 226 -10.35 15.87 -4.59
CA HIS A 226 -10.21 15.48 -6.00
C HIS A 226 -9.69 16.64 -6.86
N VAL A 227 -10.21 17.86 -6.62
CA VAL A 227 -9.75 19.07 -7.31
C VAL A 227 -8.31 19.39 -6.90
N ARG A 228 -8.01 19.36 -5.61
CA ARG A 228 -6.68 19.60 -5.08
C ARG A 228 -5.64 18.62 -5.65
N LEU A 229 -6.03 17.33 -5.78
CA LEU A 229 -5.16 16.31 -6.40
C LEU A 229 -4.89 16.64 -7.87
N ARG A 230 -5.92 16.99 -8.65
CA ARG A 230 -5.77 17.41 -10.04
C ARG A 230 -4.83 18.62 -10.16
N ASP A 231 -5.00 19.62 -9.30
CA ASP A 231 -4.21 20.86 -9.34
C ASP A 231 -2.74 20.61 -9.02
N VAL A 232 -2.45 19.81 -7.99
CA VAL A 232 -1.05 19.47 -7.68
C VAL A 232 -0.41 18.64 -8.77
N LEU A 233 -1.10 17.63 -9.32
CA LEU A 233 -0.58 16.80 -10.42
C LEU A 233 -0.36 17.60 -11.70
N GLY A 234 -1.17 18.61 -11.96
CA GLY A 234 -1.02 19.51 -13.11
C GLY A 234 0.19 20.45 -13.01
N GLY A 235 0.72 20.68 -11.82
CA GLY A 235 1.84 21.61 -11.57
C GLY A 235 3.21 20.98 -11.41
N ILE A 236 3.34 19.63 -11.47
CA ILE A 236 4.60 18.93 -11.23
C ILE A 236 5.39 18.66 -12.51
N GLN A 237 6.71 18.44 -12.35
CA GLN A 237 7.64 18.09 -13.41
C GLN A 237 7.63 16.59 -13.71
N GLY A 238 7.33 15.78 -12.68
CA GLY A 238 7.32 14.33 -12.77
C GLY A 238 6.19 13.78 -13.63
N LYS A 239 6.33 12.51 -13.99
CA LYS A 239 5.26 11.76 -14.65
C LYS A 239 4.31 11.19 -13.61
N TRP A 240 3.02 11.10 -13.97
CA TRP A 240 2.05 10.49 -13.10
C TRP A 240 1.04 9.62 -13.83
N LEU A 241 0.62 8.56 -13.19
CA LEU A 241 -0.47 7.67 -13.60
C LEU A 241 -1.48 7.59 -12.46
N LEU A 242 -2.72 7.90 -12.77
CA LEU A 242 -3.83 7.97 -11.85
C LEU A 242 -4.88 6.94 -12.23
N SER A 243 -5.40 6.17 -11.28
CA SER A 243 -6.55 5.29 -11.45
C SER A 243 -7.78 5.84 -10.75
N TYR A 244 -8.94 5.79 -11.44
CA TYR A 244 -10.24 6.18 -10.92
C TYR A 244 -11.38 5.33 -11.48
N ASN A 245 -12.55 5.40 -10.81
CA ASN A 245 -13.80 4.94 -11.44
C ASN A 245 -14.17 5.82 -12.63
N ASP A 246 -14.67 5.19 -13.70
CA ASP A 246 -15.14 5.91 -14.88
C ASP A 246 -16.45 6.61 -14.59
N CYS A 247 -16.42 7.94 -14.54
CA CYS A 247 -17.61 8.76 -14.40
C CYS A 247 -17.42 10.14 -15.04
N ALA A 248 -18.53 10.80 -15.38
CA ALA A 248 -18.53 12.10 -16.07
C ALA A 248 -17.72 13.16 -15.31
N TYR A 249 -17.86 13.23 -13.98
CA TYR A 249 -17.14 14.20 -13.15
C TYR A 249 -15.62 14.05 -13.25
N ILE A 250 -15.10 12.82 -13.19
CA ILE A 250 -13.67 12.56 -13.28
C ILE A 250 -13.15 12.86 -14.69
N ARG A 251 -13.91 12.51 -15.72
CA ARG A 251 -13.54 12.84 -17.11
C ARG A 251 -13.48 14.34 -17.36
N GLU A 252 -14.45 15.10 -16.85
CA GLU A 252 -14.47 16.56 -16.91
C GLU A 252 -13.31 17.17 -16.10
N LEU A 253 -13.06 16.68 -14.87
CA LEU A 253 -12.01 17.18 -14.00
C LEU A 253 -10.61 17.04 -14.61
N TYR A 254 -10.38 15.96 -15.38
CA TYR A 254 -9.09 15.67 -16.02
C TYR A 254 -9.14 15.87 -17.55
N GLU A 255 -10.06 16.70 -18.03
CA GLU A 255 -10.10 17.08 -19.44
C GLU A 255 -8.74 17.68 -19.87
N GLY A 256 -8.24 17.27 -21.05
CA GLY A 256 -6.91 17.68 -21.55
C GLY A 256 -5.76 16.73 -21.21
N TYR A 257 -5.95 15.75 -20.31
CA TYR A 257 -5.00 14.67 -20.07
C TYR A 257 -5.36 13.41 -20.89
N GLN A 258 -4.43 12.48 -20.95
CA GLN A 258 -4.69 11.20 -21.59
C GLN A 258 -5.58 10.36 -20.66
N ILE A 259 -6.78 9.97 -21.14
CA ILE A 259 -7.74 9.13 -20.41
C ILE A 259 -7.96 7.83 -21.18
N GLU A 260 -7.67 6.71 -20.54
CA GLU A 260 -7.86 5.37 -21.10
C GLU A 260 -8.84 4.57 -20.24
N THR A 261 -9.92 4.06 -20.83
CA THR A 261 -10.89 3.21 -20.12
C THR A 261 -10.43 1.76 -20.11
N VAL A 262 -10.47 1.15 -18.93
CA VAL A 262 -10.16 -0.26 -18.71
C VAL A 262 -11.35 -0.93 -18.02
N LYS A 263 -11.76 -2.07 -18.56
CA LYS A 263 -12.84 -2.87 -17.99
C LYS A 263 -12.28 -4.00 -17.16
N ARG A 264 -12.86 -4.22 -15.99
CA ARG A 264 -12.59 -5.40 -15.17
C ARG A 264 -13.87 -6.07 -14.70
N LEU A 265 -13.82 -7.38 -14.51
CA LEU A 265 -14.89 -8.11 -13.84
C LEU A 265 -14.98 -7.71 -12.37
N ASN A 266 -16.19 -7.43 -11.91
CA ASN A 266 -16.47 -7.14 -10.51
C ASN A 266 -16.48 -8.44 -9.70
N ASN A 267 -15.34 -8.81 -9.08
CA ASN A 267 -15.21 -10.06 -8.33
C ASN A 267 -16.18 -10.18 -7.12
N LEU A 268 -16.62 -9.07 -6.55
CA LEU A 268 -17.60 -9.07 -5.45
C LEU A 268 -19.03 -9.28 -5.98
N ALA A 269 -19.36 -8.62 -7.09
CA ALA A 269 -20.67 -8.74 -7.71
C ALA A 269 -20.88 -10.10 -8.42
N GLN A 270 -19.78 -10.79 -8.81
CA GLN A 270 -19.87 -12.13 -9.43
C GLN A 270 -20.66 -13.16 -8.58
N ARG A 271 -20.78 -12.93 -7.27
CA ARG A 271 -21.60 -13.79 -6.39
C ARG A 271 -23.09 -13.55 -6.53
N TYR A 272 -23.49 -12.38 -7.03
CA TYR A 272 -24.89 -11.94 -7.13
C TYR A 272 -25.30 -11.60 -8.56
N ASN A 273 -24.39 -10.98 -9.35
CA ASN A 273 -24.60 -10.60 -10.74
C ASN A 273 -23.43 -11.09 -11.59
N HIS A 274 -23.56 -12.24 -12.24
CA HIS A 274 -22.55 -12.77 -13.14
C HIS A 274 -22.34 -11.84 -14.34
N GLY A 275 -21.09 -11.45 -14.59
CA GLY A 275 -20.73 -10.62 -15.76
C GLY A 275 -20.79 -9.10 -15.55
N GLU A 276 -21.06 -8.61 -14.34
CA GLU A 276 -21.00 -7.17 -14.08
C GLU A 276 -19.56 -6.66 -14.20
N GLU A 277 -19.34 -5.76 -15.15
CA GLU A 277 -18.05 -5.12 -15.39
C GLU A 277 -17.96 -3.80 -14.63
N TYR A 278 -16.82 -3.54 -14.03
CA TYR A 278 -16.48 -2.23 -13.49
C TYR A 278 -15.59 -1.50 -14.50
N ALA A 279 -16.00 -0.31 -14.93
CA ALA A 279 -15.18 0.54 -15.75
C ALA A 279 -14.29 1.41 -14.85
N GLU A 280 -12.98 1.30 -15.05
CA GLU A 280 -11.97 2.17 -14.44
C GLU A 280 -11.31 3.00 -15.55
N VAL A 281 -10.81 4.18 -15.21
CA VAL A 281 -10.00 4.99 -16.11
C VAL A 281 -8.58 5.12 -15.56
N PHE A 282 -7.62 5.02 -16.46
CA PHE A 282 -6.25 5.43 -16.23
C PHE A 282 -6.03 6.79 -16.88
N ILE A 283 -5.50 7.73 -16.09
CA ILE A 283 -5.28 9.10 -16.50
C ILE A 283 -3.80 9.42 -16.33
N SER A 284 -3.18 10.10 -17.28
CA SER A 284 -1.74 10.39 -17.23
C SER A 284 -1.37 11.69 -17.95
N ASN A 285 -0.21 12.26 -17.59
CA ASN A 285 0.41 13.40 -18.27
C ASN A 285 1.41 13.00 -19.36
N TYR A 286 1.46 11.73 -19.73
CA TYR A 286 2.35 11.20 -20.77
C TYR A 286 1.64 10.10 -21.59
N ASP A 287 2.20 9.74 -22.74
CA ASP A 287 1.67 8.66 -23.59
C ASP A 287 1.95 7.28 -22.97
N THR A 288 0.91 6.65 -22.42
CA THR A 288 0.97 5.31 -21.81
C THR A 288 1.18 4.19 -22.82
N ALA A 289 0.98 4.44 -24.12
CA ALA A 289 1.15 3.43 -25.17
C ALA A 289 2.63 3.18 -25.51
N CYS A 290 3.55 4.07 -25.12
CA CYS A 290 4.96 3.94 -25.45
C CYS A 290 5.55 2.59 -24.99
N ARG A 291 5.29 2.20 -23.74
CA ARG A 291 5.81 0.92 -23.20
C ARG A 291 5.23 -0.29 -23.93
N ARG A 292 3.98 -0.28 -24.32
CA ARG A 292 3.34 -1.38 -25.06
C ARG A 292 3.89 -1.52 -26.47
N ARG A 293 4.29 -0.42 -27.11
CA ARG A 293 4.92 -0.44 -28.43
C ARG A 293 6.35 -0.99 -28.40
N GLU A 294 7.05 -0.87 -27.28
CA GLU A 294 8.42 -1.35 -27.12
C GLU A 294 8.52 -2.76 -26.54
N LEU A 295 7.44 -3.26 -25.89
CA LEU A 295 7.40 -4.67 -25.51
C LEU A 295 7.27 -5.51 -26.78
N PRO A 296 8.09 -6.56 -27.00
CA PRO A 296 7.87 -7.50 -28.08
C PRO A 296 6.44 -8.03 -27.94
N GLU A 297 5.70 -8.05 -29.05
CA GLU A 297 4.40 -8.72 -29.09
C GLU A 297 4.60 -10.12 -28.52
N GLN A 298 3.82 -10.45 -27.51
CA GLN A 298 3.83 -11.80 -26.98
C GLN A 298 3.23 -12.68 -28.06
N ILE A 299 4.11 -13.29 -28.86
CA ILE A 299 3.70 -14.26 -29.89
C ILE A 299 3.02 -15.39 -29.12
N GLU A 300 1.72 -15.54 -29.29
CA GLU A 300 1.04 -16.71 -28.76
C GLU A 300 1.65 -17.95 -29.36
N LEU A 301 1.87 -19.00 -28.54
CA LEU A 301 2.41 -20.27 -29.03
C LEU A 301 1.61 -20.86 -30.23
N SER A 302 0.32 -20.49 -30.32
CA SER A 302 -0.55 -20.78 -31.49
C SER A 302 -0.07 -20.13 -32.77
N ASP A 303 0.61 -18.98 -32.72
CA ASP A 303 1.11 -18.28 -33.92
C ASP A 303 2.44 -18.86 -34.43
N VAL A 304 3.16 -19.56 -33.53
CA VAL A 304 4.46 -20.20 -33.87
C VAL A 304 4.28 -21.64 -34.38
N TYR A 305 3.31 -22.34 -33.85
CA TYR A 305 2.96 -23.68 -34.25
C TYR A 305 1.66 -23.63 -35.06
N GLY A 306 1.77 -23.24 -36.34
CA GLY A 306 0.65 -23.42 -37.26
C GLY A 306 0.18 -24.87 -37.17
N PHE A 307 -1.07 -25.09 -36.78
CA PHE A 307 -1.69 -26.40 -36.87
C PHE A 307 -1.61 -26.87 -38.31
N TYR A 308 -0.74 -27.79 -38.58
CA TYR A 308 -0.90 -28.66 -39.75
C TYR A 308 -2.07 -29.60 -39.46
N PRO A 309 -3.02 -29.72 -40.38
CA PRO A 309 -4.18 -30.59 -40.24
C PRO A 309 -3.83 -32.05 -40.17
#